data_6c2b091ae9bd636705f3f9d040004ca4
#
_entry.id   6c2b091ae9bd636705f3f9d040004ca4
#
_cell.length_a   1.000
_cell.length_b   1.000
_cell.length_c   1.000
_cell.angle_alpha   90.00
_cell.angle_beta   90.00
_cell.angle_gamma   90.00
#
_symmetry.space_group_name_H-M   'P 1'
#
loop_
_entity.id
_entity.type
_entity.pdbx_description
1 polymer ?
#
loop_
_entity_poly.entity_id
_entity_poly.type
_entity_poly.pdbx_seq_one_letter_code
_entity_poly.pdbx_strand_id
1 'polypeptide(L)'
;MPPVRMRGDGRKAKNPRKTLLRLLGYMKPYLPTLGVVLLCIIANAVAQTTGSRSLGTLVDSYILPMVRDGSTDFSSLWGYLSKLACIFAVGMISSFLFMFLMVKVSQGTQKHIRDEMFAHMQTLPLRYFDTNTAGNIMSRYTSDIDTLRQMISQSIPQCASSMVTIVVVFVGMLQTSWVLTIVMLFTVTGIVFVTMKVAGKSAKYFVGQQQSLGALNGYVEEMVNGQKVVKVFTHEEACKEQFDKLNEELCRNARIAGTLSNMMGPINNNLGYVQYAILAIVGGALCVLSGGNMLSLGSLMSFMLLSRSFNMPISQVSNQLNAIVMALAGAERIFELMDEKSETDDGYVRLVNAKIDENGNITETPEHTGHWAWKHPHKADGTVTYTELKGDITMTDVDFGYVPEKLVLHDVTLYAKPGQKIAFVGATGAGKTTITNLINRFYDIDDGKIRYDNININKIRKPDLRRSLGIVLQDTNLFTGTVMDNIRYGKLDATDDECIHAAKLANAHDFITRLPDGYNTMLTGNGASLSQGQRQLIAIARAAVADPPVMILDEATSSIDTRTEKLVQDGMDALMKGRTTFVIAHRLSTVMNSDCIMVLDHGSIIERGTHEDLIAQKGTYYQLYTGAFELE
;
A
#
# COMPACT_ATOMS: atom_id res chain seq x y z
N MET A 1 3.48 -8.00 -22.49
CA MET A 1 4.05 -7.20 -21.37
C MET A 1 5.40 -7.78 -20.99
N PRO A 2 6.45 -7.00 -20.80
CA PRO A 2 7.70 -7.54 -20.26
C PRO A 2 7.43 -8.04 -18.83
N PRO A 3 8.07 -9.15 -18.37
CA PRO A 3 7.81 -9.69 -17.05
C PRO A 3 8.12 -8.61 -16.01
N VAL A 4 7.10 -8.26 -15.22
CA VAL A 4 7.25 -7.41 -14.03
C VAL A 4 8.24 -8.13 -13.12
N ARG A 5 9.49 -7.69 -13.09
CA ARG A 5 10.47 -8.15 -12.12
C ARG A 5 9.87 -7.85 -10.74
N MET A 6 9.36 -8.88 -10.06
CA MET A 6 9.06 -8.81 -8.64
C MET A 6 10.35 -8.41 -7.91
N ARG A 7 10.49 -7.13 -7.65
CA ARG A 7 11.53 -6.58 -6.80
C ARG A 7 11.12 -6.76 -5.34
N GLY A 8 11.11 -7.99 -4.88
CA GLY A 8 11.21 -8.33 -3.46
C GLY A 8 12.62 -8.06 -2.97
N ASP A 9 13.05 -6.82 -3.12
CA ASP A 9 14.38 -6.39 -2.70
C ASP A 9 14.27 -5.88 -1.26
N GLY A 10 14.89 -6.61 -0.33
CA GLY A 10 15.19 -6.13 1.03
C GLY A 10 16.17 -4.95 0.99
N ARG A 11 15.85 -3.91 0.20
CA ARG A 11 16.69 -2.73 0.05
C ARG A 11 16.68 -1.95 1.34
N LYS A 12 17.88 -1.67 1.83
CA LYS A 12 18.09 -0.61 2.82
C LYS A 12 17.53 0.69 2.24
N ALA A 13 16.89 1.50 3.10
CA ALA A 13 16.43 2.83 2.72
C ALA A 13 17.56 3.61 2.03
N LYS A 14 17.26 4.25 0.89
CA LYS A 14 18.22 5.07 0.12
C LYS A 14 18.66 6.29 0.94
N ASN A 15 17.70 6.92 1.66
CA ASN A 15 17.91 8.12 2.45
C ASN A 15 17.33 7.97 3.88
N PRO A 16 17.91 7.10 4.74
CA PRO A 16 17.32 6.76 6.04
C PRO A 16 17.15 7.99 6.96
N ARG A 17 18.07 8.96 6.88
CA ARG A 17 17.99 10.20 7.68
C ARG A 17 16.80 11.07 7.28
N LYS A 18 16.54 11.26 5.98
CA LYS A 18 15.41 12.06 5.48
C LYS A 18 14.09 11.38 5.85
N THR A 19 13.99 10.07 5.66
CA THR A 19 12.83 9.26 6.01
C THR A 19 12.52 9.32 7.50
N LEU A 20 13.55 9.18 8.37
CA LEU A 20 13.39 9.29 9.82
C LEU A 20 12.92 10.69 10.25
N LEU A 21 13.50 11.75 9.70
CA LEU A 21 13.10 13.12 10.02
C LEU A 21 11.65 13.40 9.59
N ARG A 22 11.23 12.89 8.43
CA ARG A 22 9.83 13.01 7.98
C ARG A 22 8.88 12.27 8.92
N LEU A 23 9.24 11.06 9.33
CA LEU A 23 8.46 10.27 10.28
C LEU A 23 8.33 10.97 11.64
N LEU A 24 9.43 11.53 12.16
CA LEU A 24 9.39 12.33 13.38
C LEU A 24 8.49 13.57 13.23
N GLY A 25 8.36 14.09 12.00
CA GLY A 25 7.39 15.13 11.66
C GLY A 25 5.94 14.73 11.96
N TYR A 26 5.56 13.50 11.65
CA TYR A 26 4.22 12.94 11.96
C TYR A 26 3.98 12.75 13.46
N MET A 27 5.06 12.66 14.25
CA MET A 27 4.97 12.54 15.71
C MET A 27 4.90 13.89 16.42
N LYS A 28 5.08 15.04 15.71
CA LYS A 28 5.04 16.38 16.32
C LYS A 28 3.79 16.68 17.14
N PRO A 29 2.55 16.30 16.71
CA PRO A 29 1.34 16.53 17.52
C PRO A 29 1.39 15.86 18.90
N TYR A 30 2.22 14.83 19.05
CA TYR A 30 2.37 14.03 20.28
C TYR A 30 3.59 14.46 21.13
N LEU A 31 4.28 15.56 20.81
CA LEU A 31 5.44 16.03 21.57
C LEU A 31 5.21 16.17 23.07
N PRO A 32 4.06 16.72 23.56
CA PRO A 32 3.80 16.75 25.00
C PRO A 32 3.73 15.36 25.61
N THR A 33 3.07 14.42 24.93
CA THR A 33 2.96 13.01 25.36
C THR A 33 4.35 12.35 25.38
N LEU A 34 5.19 12.60 24.35
CA LEU A 34 6.55 12.08 24.28
C LEU A 34 7.44 12.67 25.39
N GLY A 35 7.21 13.91 25.80
CA GLY A 35 7.87 14.52 26.97
C GLY A 35 7.54 13.75 28.26
N VAL A 36 6.27 13.42 28.47
CA VAL A 36 5.85 12.59 29.63
C VAL A 36 6.45 11.17 29.54
N VAL A 37 6.47 10.59 28.35
CA VAL A 37 7.12 9.29 28.09
C VAL A 37 8.60 9.32 28.50
N LEU A 38 9.33 10.36 28.11
CA LEU A 38 10.75 10.52 28.47
C LEU A 38 10.94 10.62 29.99
N LEU A 39 10.08 11.40 30.66
CA LEU A 39 10.11 11.49 32.14
C LEU A 39 9.83 10.14 32.79
N CYS A 40 8.87 9.36 32.28
CA CYS A 40 8.58 8.02 32.76
C CYS A 40 9.78 7.05 32.53
N ILE A 41 10.45 7.15 31.39
CA ILE A 41 11.67 6.37 31.11
C ILE A 41 12.77 6.70 32.13
N ILE A 42 13.01 7.98 32.40
CA ILE A 42 14.01 8.44 33.36
C ILE A 42 13.65 7.94 34.77
N ALA A 43 12.40 8.12 35.20
CA ALA A 43 11.92 7.68 36.51
C ALA A 43 12.09 6.18 36.68
N ASN A 44 11.76 5.38 35.67
CA ASN A 44 11.94 3.92 35.70
C ASN A 44 13.41 3.53 35.77
N ALA A 45 14.30 4.16 34.99
CA ALA A 45 15.73 3.91 35.00
C ALA A 45 16.37 4.26 36.37
N VAL A 46 15.95 5.39 36.95
CA VAL A 46 16.41 5.80 38.30
C VAL A 46 15.90 4.85 39.35
N ALA A 47 14.63 4.43 39.30
CA ALA A 47 14.07 3.46 40.25
C ALA A 47 14.82 2.14 40.20
N GLN A 48 15.11 1.60 39.02
CA GLN A 48 15.84 0.36 38.81
C GLN A 48 17.30 0.46 39.31
N THR A 49 17.97 1.57 39.01
CA THR A 49 19.36 1.82 39.46
C THR A 49 19.45 1.99 40.96
N THR A 50 18.51 2.72 41.57
CA THR A 50 18.40 2.90 43.03
C THR A 50 18.12 1.56 43.70
N GLY A 51 17.23 0.73 43.12
CA GLY A 51 16.98 -0.63 43.60
C GLY A 51 18.22 -1.51 43.61
N SER A 52 19.05 -1.44 42.56
CA SER A 52 20.32 -2.18 42.49
C SER A 52 21.35 -1.70 43.53
N ARG A 53 21.39 -0.38 43.78
CA ARG A 53 22.30 0.20 44.81
C ARG A 53 21.82 -0.04 46.23
N SER A 54 20.50 -0.09 46.42
CA SER A 54 19.90 -0.27 47.75
C SER A 54 20.25 -1.61 48.38
N LEU A 55 20.61 -2.63 47.57
CA LEU A 55 21.11 -3.90 48.11
C LEU A 55 22.39 -3.70 48.91
N GLY A 56 23.32 -2.85 48.46
CA GLY A 56 24.53 -2.53 49.20
C GLY A 56 24.24 -1.84 50.53
N THR A 57 23.37 -0.83 50.48
CA THR A 57 22.93 -0.13 51.71
C THR A 57 22.23 -1.10 52.67
N LEU A 58 21.41 -2.02 52.14
CA LEU A 58 20.73 -3.04 52.95
C LEU A 58 21.73 -3.94 53.66
N VAL A 59 22.77 -4.41 52.97
CA VAL A 59 23.79 -5.28 53.53
C VAL A 59 24.67 -4.52 54.55
N ASP A 60 25.23 -3.38 54.13
CA ASP A 60 26.23 -2.66 54.93
C ASP A 60 25.63 -1.94 56.15
N SER A 61 24.45 -1.32 56.00
CA SER A 61 23.88 -0.45 57.03
C SER A 61 22.83 -1.14 57.93
N TYR A 62 22.26 -2.26 57.47
CA TYR A 62 21.20 -2.95 58.23
C TYR A 62 21.57 -4.40 58.58
N ILE A 63 21.94 -5.25 57.59
CA ILE A 63 22.16 -6.68 57.85
C ILE A 63 23.44 -6.91 58.61
N LEU A 64 24.58 -6.39 58.17
CA LEU A 64 25.88 -6.61 58.81
C LEU A 64 25.92 -6.11 60.26
N PRO A 65 25.42 -4.90 60.61
CA PRO A 65 25.33 -4.45 61.99
C PRO A 65 24.43 -5.34 62.83
N MET A 66 23.25 -5.72 62.36
CA MET A 66 22.32 -6.61 63.06
C MET A 66 22.96 -7.98 63.40
N VAL A 67 23.66 -8.57 62.42
CA VAL A 67 24.37 -9.85 62.61
C VAL A 67 25.52 -9.70 63.62
N ARG A 68 26.23 -8.56 63.53
CA ARG A 68 27.39 -8.30 64.44
C ARG A 68 26.96 -8.03 65.89
N ASP A 69 25.84 -7.30 66.03
CA ASP A 69 25.35 -6.88 67.36
C ASP A 69 24.36 -7.89 67.98
N GLY A 70 24.01 -8.97 67.24
CA GLY A 70 23.00 -9.95 67.64
C GLY A 70 21.61 -9.38 67.86
N SER A 71 21.28 -8.22 67.24
CA SER A 71 20.03 -7.53 67.44
C SER A 71 18.90 -8.20 66.66
N THR A 72 17.71 -8.33 67.30
CA THR A 72 16.46 -8.83 66.66
C THR A 72 15.47 -7.73 66.38
N ASP A 73 15.85 -6.45 66.48
CA ASP A 73 15.00 -5.33 66.15
C ASP A 73 15.02 -5.03 64.64
N PHE A 74 13.92 -5.38 63.98
CA PHE A 74 13.71 -5.17 62.52
C PHE A 74 13.02 -3.84 62.19
N SER A 75 12.76 -2.95 63.13
CA SER A 75 11.95 -1.74 62.90
C SER A 75 12.57 -0.80 61.85
N SER A 76 13.90 -0.55 61.95
CA SER A 76 14.66 0.27 61.01
C SER A 76 14.76 -0.37 59.61
N LEU A 77 14.86 -1.71 59.55
CA LEU A 77 14.85 -2.46 58.29
C LEU A 77 13.51 -2.34 57.58
N TRP A 78 12.38 -2.47 58.31
CA TRP A 78 11.04 -2.28 57.72
C TRP A 78 10.85 -0.86 57.18
N GLY A 79 11.34 0.16 57.87
CA GLY A 79 11.34 1.54 57.40
C GLY A 79 12.10 1.75 56.10
N TYR A 80 13.22 1.05 55.90
CA TYR A 80 14.00 1.08 54.68
C TYR A 80 13.31 0.31 53.54
N LEU A 81 12.79 -0.87 53.80
CA LEU A 81 12.09 -1.70 52.84
C LEU A 81 10.82 -1.02 52.31
N SER A 82 10.07 -0.30 53.18
CA SER A 82 8.90 0.45 52.77
C SER A 82 9.24 1.60 51.83
N LYS A 83 10.33 2.34 52.05
CA LYS A 83 10.84 3.35 51.14
C LYS A 83 11.21 2.75 49.76
N LEU A 84 11.88 1.60 49.79
CA LEU A 84 12.27 0.87 48.58
C LEU A 84 11.03 0.40 47.79
N ALA A 85 10.03 -0.13 48.50
CA ALA A 85 8.76 -0.52 47.88
C ALA A 85 8.05 0.66 47.19
N CYS A 86 8.06 1.85 47.79
CA CYS A 86 7.53 3.09 47.16
C CYS A 86 8.32 3.43 45.87
N ILE A 87 9.66 3.32 45.89
CA ILE A 87 10.48 3.59 44.69
C ILE A 87 10.16 2.60 43.57
N PHE A 88 10.02 1.33 43.86
CA PHE A 88 9.64 0.32 42.88
C PHE A 88 8.19 0.52 42.38
N ALA A 89 7.24 0.94 43.24
CA ALA A 89 5.89 1.27 42.84
C ALA A 89 5.88 2.43 41.84
N VAL A 90 6.67 3.49 42.07
CA VAL A 90 6.84 4.59 41.12
C VAL A 90 7.44 4.08 39.81
N GLY A 91 8.44 3.22 39.84
CA GLY A 91 9.03 2.61 38.65
C GLY A 91 8.03 1.77 37.86
N MET A 92 7.20 0.97 38.54
CA MET A 92 6.14 0.16 37.92
C MET A 92 5.07 1.01 37.27
N ILE A 93 4.58 2.03 37.97
CA ILE A 93 3.57 2.98 37.43
C ILE A 93 4.15 3.72 36.21
N SER A 94 5.40 4.18 36.30
CA SER A 94 6.07 4.85 35.19
C SER A 94 6.23 3.93 33.97
N SER A 95 6.58 2.67 34.18
CA SER A 95 6.69 1.69 33.10
C SER A 95 5.33 1.42 32.43
N PHE A 96 4.27 1.25 33.22
CA PHE A 96 2.92 1.08 32.68
C PHE A 96 2.46 2.31 31.89
N LEU A 97 2.62 3.50 32.46
CA LEU A 97 2.22 4.76 31.83
C LEU A 97 3.00 5.00 30.51
N PHE A 98 4.29 4.71 30.51
CA PHE A 98 5.13 4.77 29.32
C PHE A 98 4.57 3.88 28.19
N MET A 99 4.30 2.60 28.48
CA MET A 99 3.76 1.68 27.50
C MET A 99 2.39 2.13 26.96
N PHE A 100 1.49 2.52 27.87
CA PHE A 100 0.16 2.99 27.52
C PHE A 100 0.19 4.22 26.60
N LEU A 101 1.02 5.21 26.95
CA LEU A 101 1.15 6.43 26.16
C LEU A 101 1.78 6.16 24.77
N MET A 102 2.75 5.25 24.71
CA MET A 102 3.36 4.89 23.42
C MET A 102 2.41 4.16 22.47
N VAL A 103 1.47 3.35 22.99
CA VAL A 103 0.40 2.79 22.15
C VAL A 103 -0.44 3.90 21.55
N LYS A 104 -0.84 4.91 22.34
CA LYS A 104 -1.63 6.05 21.85
C LYS A 104 -0.89 6.84 20.77
N VAL A 105 0.40 7.13 20.97
CA VAL A 105 1.24 7.83 19.98
C VAL A 105 1.37 7.00 18.70
N SER A 106 1.67 5.73 18.83
CA SER A 106 1.88 4.84 17.68
C SER A 106 0.61 4.68 16.85
N GLN A 107 -0.53 4.36 17.46
CA GLN A 107 -1.79 4.17 16.75
C GLN A 107 -2.30 5.47 16.12
N GLY A 108 -2.15 6.62 16.81
CA GLY A 108 -2.53 7.91 16.26
C GLY A 108 -1.68 8.32 15.06
N THR A 109 -0.37 8.13 15.14
CA THR A 109 0.55 8.39 14.01
C THR A 109 0.24 7.47 12.82
N GLN A 110 0.01 6.19 13.08
CA GLN A 110 -0.34 5.20 12.05
C GLN A 110 -1.66 5.55 11.35
N LYS A 111 -2.69 5.94 12.12
CA LYS A 111 -3.96 6.38 11.56
C LYS A 111 -3.75 7.57 10.62
N HIS A 112 -3.03 8.59 11.05
CA HIS A 112 -2.79 9.79 10.26
C HIS A 112 -2.07 9.49 8.94
N ILE A 113 -1.03 8.64 8.98
CA ILE A 113 -0.33 8.19 7.77
C ILE A 113 -1.26 7.42 6.83
N ARG A 114 -2.11 6.52 7.34
CA ARG A 114 -3.07 5.78 6.50
C ARG A 114 -4.10 6.70 5.86
N ASP A 115 -4.65 7.64 6.62
CA ASP A 115 -5.65 8.59 6.13
C ASP A 115 -5.06 9.44 5.00
N GLU A 116 -3.85 10.00 5.19
CA GLU A 116 -3.17 10.81 4.19
C GLU A 116 -2.76 9.98 2.96
N MET A 117 -2.22 8.77 3.18
CA MET A 117 -1.84 7.86 2.09
C MET A 117 -3.06 7.46 1.23
N PHE A 118 -4.20 7.18 1.87
CA PHE A 118 -5.42 6.81 1.14
C PHE A 118 -6.00 8.01 0.38
N ALA A 119 -6.07 9.18 1.02
CA ALA A 119 -6.52 10.40 0.37
C ALA A 119 -5.65 10.77 -0.83
N HIS A 120 -4.32 10.66 -0.70
CA HIS A 120 -3.40 10.92 -1.80
C HIS A 120 -3.54 9.89 -2.93
N MET A 121 -3.69 8.60 -2.60
CA MET A 121 -3.88 7.54 -3.59
C MET A 121 -5.09 7.81 -4.51
N GLN A 122 -6.17 8.42 -3.99
CA GLN A 122 -7.35 8.78 -4.79
C GLN A 122 -7.07 9.91 -5.80
N THR A 123 -5.97 10.63 -5.65
CA THR A 123 -5.58 11.72 -6.57
C THR A 123 -4.59 11.28 -7.64
N LEU A 124 -4.10 10.03 -7.58
CA LEU A 124 -3.08 9.55 -8.50
C LEU A 124 -3.64 9.25 -9.90
N PRO A 125 -2.84 9.48 -10.97
CA PRO A 125 -3.22 9.16 -12.33
C PRO A 125 -3.33 7.65 -12.54
N LEU A 126 -4.15 7.22 -13.50
CA LEU A 126 -4.33 5.79 -13.83
C LEU A 126 -3.00 5.09 -14.17
N ARG A 127 -2.06 5.81 -14.79
CA ARG A 127 -0.70 5.32 -15.07
C ARG A 127 -0.01 4.71 -13.85
N TYR A 128 -0.26 5.25 -12.65
CA TYR A 128 0.32 4.70 -11.43
C TYR A 128 -0.21 3.29 -11.14
N PHE A 129 -1.50 3.06 -11.33
CA PHE A 129 -2.14 1.76 -11.10
C PHE A 129 -1.79 0.74 -12.19
N ASP A 130 -1.59 1.20 -13.43
CA ASP A 130 -1.17 0.34 -14.54
C ASP A 130 0.29 -0.13 -14.42
N THR A 131 1.14 0.69 -13.78
CA THR A 131 2.56 0.37 -13.57
C THR A 131 2.86 -0.33 -12.26
N ASN A 132 1.93 -0.33 -11.29
CA ASN A 132 2.08 -0.95 -9.99
C ASN A 132 1.01 -2.03 -9.79
N THR A 133 1.43 -3.23 -9.38
CA THR A 133 0.46 -4.29 -9.07
C THR A 133 -0.33 -3.96 -7.81
N ALA A 134 -1.60 -4.40 -7.76
CA ALA A 134 -2.45 -4.25 -6.58
C ALA A 134 -1.78 -4.80 -5.30
N GLY A 135 -1.05 -5.93 -5.41
CA GLY A 135 -0.29 -6.52 -4.32
C GLY A 135 0.81 -5.60 -3.78
N ASN A 136 1.55 -4.89 -4.66
CA ASN A 136 2.55 -3.93 -4.24
C ASN A 136 1.94 -2.73 -3.50
N ILE A 137 0.79 -2.24 -3.97
CA ILE A 137 0.08 -1.14 -3.31
C ILE A 137 -0.44 -1.62 -1.94
N MET A 138 -1.08 -2.79 -1.89
CA MET A 138 -1.60 -3.37 -0.64
C MET A 138 -0.51 -3.65 0.39
N SER A 139 0.69 -4.05 -0.03
CA SER A 139 1.80 -4.29 0.90
C SER A 139 2.21 -3.02 1.68
N ARG A 140 2.02 -1.82 1.08
CA ARG A 140 2.27 -0.54 1.75
C ARG A 140 1.25 -0.26 2.86
N TYR A 141 -0.01 -0.68 2.66
CA TYR A 141 -1.09 -0.53 3.66
C TYR A 141 -1.05 -1.59 4.76
N THR A 142 -0.38 -2.71 4.52
CA THR A 142 -0.32 -3.85 5.45
C THR A 142 1.07 -3.98 6.09
N SER A 143 1.99 -4.67 5.43
CA SER A 143 3.30 -5.02 6.02
C SER A 143 4.19 -3.80 6.29
N ASP A 144 4.22 -2.79 5.39
CA ASP A 144 5.07 -1.62 5.57
C ASP A 144 4.57 -0.74 6.73
N ILE A 145 3.26 -0.54 6.81
CA ILE A 145 2.65 0.17 7.95
C ILE A 145 2.82 -0.60 9.26
N ASP A 146 2.77 -1.93 9.25
CA ASP A 146 2.96 -2.72 10.48
C ASP A 146 4.39 -2.66 10.98
N THR A 147 5.38 -2.75 10.08
CA THR A 147 6.79 -2.56 10.46
C THR A 147 7.06 -1.15 10.99
N LEU A 148 6.40 -0.13 10.41
CA LEU A 148 6.45 1.25 10.90
C LEU A 148 5.85 1.37 12.30
N ARG A 149 4.70 0.74 12.54
CA ARG A 149 4.05 0.67 13.85
C ARG A 149 4.99 0.06 14.88
N GLN A 150 5.62 -1.07 14.56
CA GLN A 150 6.57 -1.74 15.45
C GLN A 150 7.77 -0.84 15.79
N MET A 151 8.28 -0.10 14.81
CA MET A 151 9.37 0.85 15.05
C MET A 151 8.95 1.97 16.01
N ILE A 152 7.77 2.57 15.83
CA ILE A 152 7.28 3.67 16.67
C ILE A 152 6.91 3.16 18.07
N SER A 153 6.21 2.02 18.18
CA SER A 153 5.69 1.53 19.45
C SER A 153 6.75 0.81 20.30
N GLN A 154 7.77 0.20 19.69
CA GLN A 154 8.74 -0.64 20.37
C GLN A 154 10.19 -0.21 20.15
N SER A 155 10.64 -0.11 18.87
CA SER A 155 12.07 0.04 18.60
C SER A 155 12.63 1.38 19.05
N ILE A 156 11.99 2.50 18.69
CA ILE A 156 12.42 3.85 19.09
C ILE A 156 12.36 4.02 20.62
N PRO A 157 11.23 3.68 21.29
CA PRO A 157 11.15 3.80 22.75
C PRO A 157 12.13 2.90 23.48
N GLN A 158 12.33 1.67 23.02
CA GLN A 158 13.29 0.74 23.61
C GLN A 158 14.73 1.23 23.48
N CYS A 159 15.12 1.80 22.33
CA CYS A 159 16.43 2.43 22.16
C CYS A 159 16.58 3.64 23.09
N ALA A 160 15.57 4.51 23.20
CA ALA A 160 15.59 5.65 24.11
C ALA A 160 15.71 5.21 25.57
N SER A 161 14.90 4.22 25.99
CA SER A 161 14.97 3.63 27.34
C SER A 161 16.33 3.03 27.63
N SER A 162 16.88 2.28 26.68
CA SER A 162 18.21 1.67 26.81
C SER A 162 19.31 2.72 26.94
N MET A 163 19.28 3.80 26.15
CA MET A 163 20.24 4.90 26.26
C MET A 163 20.18 5.58 27.63
N VAL A 164 18.97 5.91 28.10
CA VAL A 164 18.77 6.53 29.42
C VAL A 164 19.27 5.59 30.52
N THR A 165 18.93 4.28 30.47
CA THR A 165 19.36 3.29 31.44
C THR A 165 20.90 3.16 31.47
N ILE A 166 21.57 3.09 30.31
CA ILE A 166 23.01 3.06 30.21
C ILE A 166 23.65 4.26 30.94
N VAL A 167 23.15 5.47 30.69
CA VAL A 167 23.67 6.71 31.31
C VAL A 167 23.44 6.70 32.80
N VAL A 168 22.23 6.39 33.27
CA VAL A 168 21.87 6.41 34.70
C VAL A 168 22.65 5.32 35.47
N VAL A 169 22.74 4.11 34.92
CA VAL A 169 23.52 2.99 35.53
C VAL A 169 24.99 3.34 35.54
N PHE A 170 25.56 3.90 34.47
CA PHE A 170 26.95 4.30 34.40
C PHE A 170 27.32 5.33 35.49
N VAL A 171 26.47 6.36 35.67
CA VAL A 171 26.62 7.32 36.77
C VAL A 171 26.54 6.63 38.12
N GLY A 172 25.60 5.70 38.31
CA GLY A 172 25.50 4.89 39.53
C GLY A 172 26.74 4.05 39.82
N MET A 173 27.35 3.48 38.78
CA MET A 173 28.61 2.70 38.90
C MET A 173 29.79 3.57 39.28
N LEU A 174 29.95 4.75 38.64
CA LEU A 174 31.01 5.70 39.01
C LEU A 174 30.92 6.15 40.47
N GLN A 175 29.69 6.38 40.95
CA GLN A 175 29.45 6.75 42.35
C GLN A 175 29.72 5.62 43.32
N THR A 176 29.62 4.34 42.90
CA THR A 176 29.86 3.18 43.73
C THR A 176 31.35 2.84 43.77
N SER A 177 32.02 2.73 42.63
CA SER A 177 33.48 2.52 42.53
C SER A 177 33.99 2.88 41.13
N TRP A 178 34.83 3.89 41.04
CA TRP A 178 35.44 4.28 39.76
C TRP A 178 36.43 3.25 39.22
N VAL A 179 37.12 2.52 40.12
CA VAL A 179 38.10 1.47 39.78
C VAL A 179 37.41 0.31 39.10
N LEU A 180 36.33 -0.21 39.71
CA LEU A 180 35.54 -1.30 39.11
C LEU A 180 34.85 -0.87 37.81
N THR A 181 34.50 0.40 37.68
CA THR A 181 33.91 0.94 36.45
C THR A 181 34.88 0.88 35.25
N ILE A 182 36.18 1.14 35.49
CA ILE A 182 37.23 1.00 34.46
C ILE A 182 37.37 -0.47 34.04
N VAL A 183 37.46 -1.39 35.03
CA VAL A 183 37.53 -2.83 34.74
C VAL A 183 36.31 -3.30 33.93
N MET A 184 35.14 -2.81 34.30
CA MET A 184 33.89 -3.12 33.63
C MET A 184 33.89 -2.62 32.18
N LEU A 185 34.31 -1.38 31.93
CA LEU A 185 34.40 -0.83 30.56
C LEU A 185 35.35 -1.64 29.68
N PHE A 186 36.48 -2.08 30.22
CA PHE A 186 37.42 -2.92 29.48
C PHE A 186 36.81 -4.26 29.10
N THR A 187 36.14 -4.94 30.05
CA THR A 187 35.47 -6.23 29.77
C THR A 187 34.28 -6.08 28.83
N VAL A 188 33.48 -5.03 28.96
CA VAL A 188 32.35 -4.72 28.01
C VAL A 188 32.86 -4.49 26.60
N THR A 189 33.98 -3.77 26.45
CA THR A 189 34.59 -3.54 25.11
C THR A 189 34.97 -4.88 24.48
N GLY A 190 35.52 -5.81 25.26
CA GLY A 190 35.81 -7.17 24.80
C GLY A 190 34.54 -7.94 24.36
N ILE A 191 33.49 -7.88 25.17
CA ILE A 191 32.19 -8.51 24.85
C ILE A 191 31.61 -7.94 23.55
N VAL A 192 31.58 -6.61 23.41
CA VAL A 192 31.07 -5.93 22.22
C VAL A 192 31.88 -6.34 20.98
N PHE A 193 33.21 -6.41 21.09
CA PHE A 193 34.07 -6.82 19.97
C PHE A 193 33.74 -8.25 19.49
N VAL A 194 33.63 -9.21 20.43
CA VAL A 194 33.28 -10.61 20.10
C VAL A 194 31.88 -10.66 19.46
N THR A 195 30.91 -9.97 20.07
CA THR A 195 29.52 -9.91 19.57
C THR A 195 29.47 -9.35 18.14
N MET A 196 30.15 -8.25 17.86
CA MET A 196 30.19 -7.65 16.53
C MET A 196 30.80 -8.59 15.48
N LYS A 197 31.84 -9.34 15.84
CA LYS A 197 32.48 -10.32 14.93
C LYS A 197 31.55 -11.48 14.59
N VAL A 198 30.81 -12.01 15.56
CA VAL A 198 29.80 -13.06 15.33
C VAL A 198 28.60 -12.53 14.55
N ALA A 199 28.09 -11.36 14.92
CA ALA A 199 26.97 -10.71 14.24
C ALA A 199 27.27 -10.42 12.76
N GLY A 200 28.47 -9.96 12.44
CA GLY A 200 28.87 -9.71 11.06
C GLY A 200 28.88 -10.98 10.19
N LYS A 201 29.30 -12.12 10.76
CA LYS A 201 29.20 -13.42 10.07
C LYS A 201 27.75 -13.86 9.91
N SER A 202 26.94 -13.75 10.95
CA SER A 202 25.52 -14.11 10.94
C SER A 202 24.75 -13.32 9.88
N ALA A 203 24.98 -12.02 9.77
CA ALA A 203 24.31 -11.13 8.80
C ALA A 203 24.50 -11.60 7.34
N LYS A 204 25.70 -12.09 6.97
CA LYS A 204 25.95 -12.61 5.62
C LYS A 204 25.05 -13.81 5.28
N TYR A 205 24.94 -14.77 6.19
CA TYR A 205 24.12 -15.96 5.99
C TYR A 205 22.62 -15.65 6.07
N PHE A 206 22.23 -14.64 6.88
CA PHE A 206 20.85 -14.18 6.93
C PHE A 206 20.38 -13.59 5.59
N VAL A 207 21.26 -12.84 4.91
CA VAL A 207 20.98 -12.36 3.54
C VAL A 207 20.82 -13.54 2.57
N GLY A 208 21.71 -14.54 2.64
CA GLY A 208 21.59 -15.76 1.84
C GLY A 208 20.28 -16.51 2.10
N GLN A 209 19.89 -16.65 3.37
CA GLN A 209 18.60 -17.26 3.76
C GLN A 209 17.41 -16.51 3.12
N GLN A 210 17.40 -15.18 3.16
CA GLN A 210 16.32 -14.37 2.59
C GLN A 210 16.26 -14.52 1.06
N GLN A 211 17.41 -14.61 0.40
CA GLN A 211 17.47 -14.84 -1.06
C GLN A 211 16.91 -16.22 -1.43
N SER A 212 17.34 -17.27 -0.72
CA SER A 212 16.85 -18.64 -0.95
C SER A 212 15.36 -18.76 -0.64
N LEU A 213 14.86 -18.09 0.42
CA LEU A 213 13.43 -18.03 0.74
C LEU A 213 12.62 -17.33 -0.37
N GLY A 214 13.16 -16.24 -0.91
CA GLY A 214 12.54 -15.53 -2.04
C GLY A 214 12.45 -16.40 -3.30
N ALA A 215 13.52 -17.16 -3.61
CA ALA A 215 13.54 -18.09 -4.73
C ALA A 215 12.53 -19.24 -4.55
N LEU A 216 12.46 -19.81 -3.34
CA LEU A 216 11.50 -20.88 -3.03
C LEU A 216 10.05 -20.37 -3.13
N ASN A 217 9.75 -19.20 -2.55
CA ASN A 217 8.40 -18.63 -2.61
C ASN A 217 7.98 -18.31 -4.06
N GLY A 218 8.88 -17.77 -4.87
CA GLY A 218 8.60 -17.53 -6.29
C GLY A 218 8.29 -18.83 -7.05
N TYR A 219 9.02 -19.89 -6.77
CA TYR A 219 8.75 -21.20 -7.36
C TYR A 219 7.40 -21.77 -6.91
N VAL A 220 7.08 -21.68 -5.62
CA VAL A 220 5.76 -22.12 -5.08
C VAL A 220 4.62 -21.34 -5.73
N GLU A 221 4.75 -20.01 -5.88
CA GLU A 221 3.74 -19.18 -6.54
C GLU A 221 3.55 -19.60 -8.01
N GLU A 222 4.64 -19.84 -8.74
CA GLU A 222 4.59 -20.33 -10.12
C GLU A 222 3.86 -21.68 -10.21
N MET A 223 4.19 -22.63 -9.33
CA MET A 223 3.57 -23.95 -9.32
C MET A 223 2.08 -23.91 -8.92
N VAL A 224 1.70 -23.05 -7.97
CA VAL A 224 0.29 -22.86 -7.57
C VAL A 224 -0.52 -22.30 -8.75
N ASN A 225 0.00 -21.29 -9.43
CA ASN A 225 -0.66 -20.69 -10.59
C ASN A 225 -0.70 -21.66 -11.79
N GLY A 226 0.36 -22.42 -11.99
CA GLY A 226 0.50 -23.41 -13.06
C GLY A 226 -0.02 -24.82 -12.72
N GLN A 227 -0.68 -25.04 -11.58
CA GLN A 227 -1.03 -26.40 -11.10
C GLN A 227 -1.86 -27.22 -12.09
N LYS A 228 -2.77 -26.58 -12.84
CA LYS A 228 -3.53 -27.27 -13.91
C LYS A 228 -2.61 -27.81 -15.00
N VAL A 229 -1.59 -27.05 -15.39
CA VAL A 229 -0.61 -27.44 -16.42
C VAL A 229 0.25 -28.59 -15.90
N VAL A 230 0.76 -28.48 -14.66
CA VAL A 230 1.53 -29.56 -14.01
C VAL A 230 0.73 -30.88 -14.01
N LYS A 231 -0.57 -30.82 -13.67
CA LYS A 231 -1.46 -31.98 -13.64
C LYS A 231 -1.72 -32.58 -15.02
N VAL A 232 -1.99 -31.75 -16.04
CA VAL A 232 -2.27 -32.20 -17.40
C VAL A 232 -1.06 -32.91 -18.02
N PHE A 233 0.15 -32.39 -17.74
CA PHE A 233 1.39 -32.96 -18.27
C PHE A 233 2.06 -33.97 -17.33
N THR A 234 1.47 -34.29 -16.17
CA THR A 234 1.99 -35.25 -15.18
C THR A 234 3.44 -34.97 -14.76
N HIS A 235 3.79 -33.68 -14.55
CA HIS A 235 5.14 -33.24 -14.19
C HIS A 235 5.35 -33.08 -12.68
N GLU A 236 4.52 -33.68 -11.82
CA GLU A 236 4.57 -33.52 -10.37
C GLU A 236 5.91 -33.92 -9.77
N GLU A 237 6.50 -35.03 -10.26
CA GLU A 237 7.79 -35.51 -9.72
C GLU A 237 8.95 -34.56 -10.08
N ALA A 238 8.98 -34.03 -11.31
CA ALA A 238 9.96 -33.04 -11.71
C ALA A 238 9.84 -31.73 -10.90
N CYS A 239 8.59 -31.31 -10.62
CA CYS A 239 8.33 -30.14 -9.78
C CYS A 239 8.79 -30.37 -8.33
N LYS A 240 8.59 -31.57 -7.76
CA LYS A 240 9.08 -31.93 -6.43
C LYS A 240 10.60 -31.92 -6.38
N GLU A 241 11.27 -32.52 -7.37
CA GLU A 241 12.74 -32.53 -7.41
C GLU A 241 13.33 -31.11 -7.44
N GLN A 242 12.71 -30.20 -8.21
CA GLN A 242 13.15 -28.81 -8.26
C GLN A 242 12.87 -28.06 -6.93
N PHE A 243 11.70 -28.33 -6.32
CA PHE A 243 11.36 -27.80 -5.00
C PHE A 243 12.37 -28.25 -3.95
N ASP A 244 12.73 -29.54 -3.95
CA ASP A 244 13.67 -30.10 -2.97
C ASP A 244 15.05 -29.46 -3.09
N LYS A 245 15.56 -29.19 -4.32
CA LYS A 245 16.82 -28.47 -4.53
C LYS A 245 16.81 -27.08 -3.91
N LEU A 246 15.72 -26.30 -4.13
CA LEU A 246 15.57 -24.97 -3.59
C LEU A 246 15.39 -25.00 -2.06
N ASN A 247 14.65 -25.97 -1.54
CA ASN A 247 14.40 -26.15 -0.12
C ASN A 247 15.65 -26.60 0.63
N GLU A 248 16.48 -27.45 0.04
CA GLU A 248 17.78 -27.84 0.61
C GLU A 248 18.73 -26.64 0.68
N GLU A 249 18.76 -25.80 -0.35
CA GLU A 249 19.58 -24.58 -0.33
C GLU A 249 19.09 -23.62 0.76
N LEU A 250 17.79 -23.41 0.90
CA LEU A 250 17.18 -22.64 1.98
C LEU A 250 17.55 -23.25 3.35
N CYS A 251 17.39 -24.55 3.50
CA CYS A 251 17.69 -25.27 4.74
C CYS A 251 19.16 -25.10 5.15
N ARG A 252 20.10 -25.20 4.19
CA ARG A 252 21.53 -25.00 4.44
C ARG A 252 21.82 -23.57 4.92
N ASN A 253 21.30 -22.56 4.22
CA ASN A 253 21.50 -21.16 4.57
C ASN A 253 20.81 -20.80 5.91
N ALA A 254 19.60 -21.28 6.14
CA ALA A 254 18.84 -21.07 7.36
C ALA A 254 19.50 -21.76 8.58
N ARG A 255 20.02 -22.97 8.40
CA ARG A 255 20.73 -23.69 9.48
C ARG A 255 21.97 -22.94 9.92
N ILE A 256 22.81 -22.45 9.00
CA ILE A 256 24.01 -21.69 9.35
C ILE A 256 23.63 -20.34 10.00
N ALA A 257 22.69 -19.59 9.40
CA ALA A 257 22.21 -18.33 9.93
C ALA A 257 21.62 -18.50 11.34
N GLY A 258 20.74 -19.51 11.52
CA GLY A 258 20.10 -19.84 12.79
C GLY A 258 21.11 -20.30 13.86
N THR A 259 22.08 -21.14 13.49
CA THR A 259 23.13 -21.57 14.42
C THR A 259 23.92 -20.37 14.95
N LEU A 260 24.41 -19.50 14.04
CA LEU A 260 25.18 -18.32 14.45
C LEU A 260 24.34 -17.34 15.27
N SER A 261 23.07 -17.13 14.91
CA SER A 261 22.16 -16.26 15.66
C SER A 261 21.86 -16.81 17.05
N ASN A 262 21.54 -18.10 17.15
CA ASN A 262 21.20 -18.74 18.43
C ASN A 262 22.39 -18.90 19.35
N MET A 263 23.62 -18.96 18.83
CA MET A 263 24.84 -18.97 19.65
C MET A 263 25.14 -17.60 20.28
N MET A 264 24.61 -16.50 19.76
CA MET A 264 24.88 -15.15 20.30
C MET A 264 24.39 -15.01 21.73
N GLY A 265 23.20 -15.53 22.06
CA GLY A 265 22.67 -15.50 23.44
C GLY A 265 23.58 -16.20 24.46
N PRO A 266 23.88 -17.50 24.29
CA PRO A 266 24.82 -18.23 25.13
C PRO A 266 26.21 -17.60 25.20
N ILE A 267 26.78 -17.11 24.09
CA ILE A 267 28.08 -16.45 24.08
C ILE A 267 28.04 -15.19 24.97
N ASN A 268 27.06 -14.32 24.77
CA ASN A 268 26.94 -13.10 25.57
C ASN A 268 26.70 -13.40 27.06
N ASN A 269 25.89 -14.41 27.41
CA ASN A 269 25.65 -14.80 28.77
C ASN A 269 26.93 -15.35 29.45
N ASN A 270 27.67 -16.23 28.77
CA ASN A 270 28.91 -16.78 29.31
C ASN A 270 30.01 -15.72 29.44
N LEU A 271 30.15 -14.82 28.46
CA LEU A 271 31.05 -13.67 28.58
C LEU A 271 30.63 -12.75 29.75
N GLY A 272 29.33 -12.58 29.97
CA GLY A 272 28.79 -11.89 31.14
C GLY A 272 29.15 -12.57 32.46
N TYR A 273 29.15 -13.91 32.53
CA TYR A 273 29.61 -14.64 33.71
C TYR A 273 31.13 -14.49 33.93
N VAL A 274 31.93 -14.52 32.86
CA VAL A 274 33.38 -14.26 32.97
C VAL A 274 33.62 -12.84 33.49
N GLN A 275 32.91 -11.85 32.94
CA GLN A 275 32.96 -10.47 33.44
C GLN A 275 32.59 -10.40 34.94
N TYR A 276 31.51 -11.07 35.32
CA TYR A 276 31.06 -11.14 36.73
C TYR A 276 32.12 -11.73 37.63
N ALA A 277 32.79 -12.82 37.21
CA ALA A 277 33.89 -13.42 37.97
C ALA A 277 35.09 -12.48 38.09
N ILE A 278 35.48 -11.77 37.01
CA ILE A 278 36.56 -10.78 37.03
C ILE A 278 36.24 -9.66 38.03
N LEU A 279 35.01 -9.12 37.99
CA LEU A 279 34.56 -8.08 38.90
C LEU A 279 34.53 -8.55 40.35
N ALA A 280 34.11 -9.81 40.58
CA ALA A 280 34.12 -10.39 41.91
C ALA A 280 35.53 -10.56 42.48
N ILE A 281 36.48 -11.05 41.66
CA ILE A 281 37.89 -11.24 42.06
C ILE A 281 38.55 -9.88 42.35
N VAL A 282 38.47 -8.94 41.41
CA VAL A 282 39.07 -7.61 41.56
C VAL A 282 38.42 -6.83 42.71
N GLY A 283 37.09 -6.85 42.76
CA GLY A 283 36.34 -6.17 43.82
C GLY A 283 36.54 -6.79 45.20
N GLY A 284 36.59 -8.13 45.29
CA GLY A 284 36.93 -8.86 46.51
C GLY A 284 38.35 -8.55 47.01
N ALA A 285 39.34 -8.54 46.08
CA ALA A 285 40.70 -8.14 46.41
C ALA A 285 40.77 -6.69 46.93
N LEU A 286 40.07 -5.75 46.28
CA LEU A 286 39.99 -4.36 46.75
C LEU A 286 39.33 -4.25 48.13
N CYS A 287 38.27 -5.01 48.39
CA CYS A 287 37.57 -5.04 49.67
C CYS A 287 38.49 -5.55 50.80
N VAL A 288 39.18 -6.67 50.57
CA VAL A 288 40.09 -7.28 51.58
C VAL A 288 41.34 -6.44 51.82
N LEU A 289 42.03 -6.00 50.73
CA LEU A 289 43.27 -5.23 50.83
C LEU A 289 43.06 -3.83 51.42
N SER A 290 41.88 -3.21 51.22
CA SER A 290 41.57 -1.91 51.81
C SER A 290 40.95 -1.97 53.21
N GLY A 291 40.70 -3.15 53.73
CA GLY A 291 39.98 -3.33 55.02
C GLY A 291 38.55 -2.75 54.96
N GLY A 292 37.94 -2.69 53.78
CA GLY A 292 36.61 -2.12 53.59
C GLY A 292 36.56 -0.60 53.35
N ASN A 293 37.71 0.11 53.45
CA ASN A 293 37.74 1.58 53.33
C ASN A 293 37.52 2.09 51.90
N MET A 294 38.03 1.38 50.90
CA MET A 294 37.84 1.77 49.48
C MET A 294 36.57 1.15 48.87
N LEU A 295 36.17 -0.02 49.33
CA LEU A 295 35.00 -0.74 48.82
C LEU A 295 34.44 -1.64 49.91
N SER A 296 33.18 -1.42 50.30
CA SER A 296 32.47 -2.31 51.23
C SER A 296 31.93 -3.57 50.52
N LEU A 297 31.59 -4.59 51.30
CA LEU A 297 30.98 -5.81 50.73
C LEU A 297 29.64 -5.53 50.05
N GLY A 298 28.81 -4.68 50.65
CA GLY A 298 27.53 -4.30 50.06
C GLY A 298 27.71 -3.45 48.81
N SER A 299 28.71 -2.55 48.77
CA SER A 299 29.05 -1.79 47.58
C SER A 299 29.49 -2.70 46.41
N LEU A 300 30.28 -3.75 46.72
CA LEU A 300 30.64 -4.76 45.72
C LEU A 300 29.41 -5.48 45.16
N MET A 301 28.50 -5.95 46.05
CA MET A 301 27.25 -6.58 45.62
C MET A 301 26.38 -5.67 44.74
N SER A 302 26.23 -4.40 45.12
CA SER A 302 25.54 -3.40 44.34
C SER A 302 26.17 -3.21 42.95
N PHE A 303 27.51 -3.12 42.90
CA PHE A 303 28.24 -2.95 41.65
C PHE A 303 28.03 -4.14 40.70
N MET A 304 28.00 -5.35 41.23
CA MET A 304 27.76 -6.56 40.46
C MET A 304 26.35 -6.58 39.86
N LEU A 305 25.31 -6.11 40.56
CA LEU A 305 23.98 -5.94 40.04
C LEU A 305 23.90 -4.83 38.98
N LEU A 306 24.57 -3.69 39.23
CA LEU A 306 24.66 -2.59 38.26
C LEU A 306 25.34 -3.03 36.96
N SER A 307 26.41 -3.87 37.05
CA SER A 307 27.09 -4.39 35.87
C SER A 307 26.15 -5.23 34.98
N ARG A 308 25.27 -6.03 35.57
CA ARG A 308 24.25 -6.78 34.85
C ARG A 308 23.20 -5.84 34.20
N SER A 309 22.75 -4.83 34.95
CA SER A 309 21.80 -3.82 34.45
C SER A 309 22.38 -2.96 33.32
N PHE A 310 23.71 -2.85 33.19
CA PHE A 310 24.40 -2.16 32.12
C PHE A 310 24.48 -2.97 30.82
N ASN A 311 24.69 -4.29 30.92
CA ASN A 311 24.88 -5.17 29.76
C ASN A 311 23.57 -5.44 29.00
N MET A 312 22.42 -5.54 29.67
CA MET A 312 21.14 -5.83 29.06
C MET A 312 20.71 -4.79 27.99
N PRO A 313 20.76 -3.47 28.26
CA PRO A 313 20.40 -2.44 27.30
C PRO A 313 21.24 -2.46 26.00
N ILE A 314 22.53 -2.81 26.10
CA ILE A 314 23.43 -2.92 24.94
C ILE A 314 22.91 -3.99 23.96
N SER A 315 22.54 -5.15 24.48
CA SER A 315 21.99 -6.24 23.68
C SER A 315 20.63 -5.87 23.10
N GLN A 316 19.79 -5.15 23.85
CA GLN A 316 18.47 -4.69 23.38
C GLN A 316 18.60 -3.72 22.21
N VAL A 317 19.49 -2.72 22.27
CA VAL A 317 19.73 -1.78 21.16
C VAL A 317 20.19 -2.54 19.92
N SER A 318 21.10 -3.51 20.06
CA SER A 318 21.58 -4.32 18.93
C SER A 318 20.45 -5.07 18.22
N ASN A 319 19.50 -5.63 18.98
CA ASN A 319 18.35 -6.36 18.44
C ASN A 319 17.36 -5.42 17.71
N GLN A 320 17.23 -4.16 18.15
CA GLN A 320 16.32 -3.19 17.54
C GLN A 320 16.86 -2.59 16.22
N LEU A 321 18.18 -2.63 15.99
CA LEU A 321 18.76 -2.02 14.78
C LEU A 321 18.18 -2.61 13.48
N ASN A 322 18.02 -3.93 13.41
CA ASN A 322 17.45 -4.58 12.22
C ASN A 322 15.98 -4.17 12.01
N ALA A 323 15.18 -4.11 13.07
CA ALA A 323 13.79 -3.68 13.00
C ALA A 323 13.67 -2.23 12.50
N ILE A 324 14.55 -1.34 12.98
CA ILE A 324 14.62 0.06 12.54
C ILE A 324 14.99 0.15 11.06
N VAL A 325 15.98 -0.61 10.59
CA VAL A 325 16.39 -0.60 9.18
C VAL A 325 15.25 -1.07 8.27
N MET A 326 14.57 -2.15 8.64
CA MET A 326 13.43 -2.67 7.88
C MET A 326 12.25 -1.70 7.86
N ALA A 327 11.94 -1.09 9.00
CA ALA A 327 10.86 -0.12 9.09
C ALA A 327 11.16 1.18 8.33
N LEU A 328 12.42 1.64 8.28
CA LEU A 328 12.80 2.79 7.47
C LEU A 328 12.68 2.49 5.97
N ALA A 329 12.98 1.27 5.53
CA ALA A 329 12.76 0.87 4.15
C ALA A 329 11.25 0.82 3.80
N GLY A 330 10.41 0.31 4.70
CA GLY A 330 8.95 0.35 4.57
C GLY A 330 8.41 1.78 4.54
N ALA A 331 8.87 2.64 5.46
CA ALA A 331 8.50 4.05 5.50
C ALA A 331 8.90 4.80 4.21
N GLU A 332 10.06 4.50 3.62
CA GLU A 332 10.48 5.08 2.34
C GLU A 332 9.50 4.73 1.22
N ARG A 333 9.05 3.46 1.12
CA ARG A 333 8.05 3.04 0.13
C ARG A 333 6.69 3.70 0.35
N ILE A 334 6.27 3.89 1.61
CA ILE A 334 5.06 4.66 1.95
C ILE A 334 5.21 6.10 1.47
N PHE A 335 6.34 6.74 1.76
CA PHE A 335 6.58 8.12 1.35
C PHE A 335 6.79 8.28 -0.16
N GLU A 336 7.36 7.29 -0.85
CA GLU A 336 7.41 7.27 -2.32
C GLU A 336 5.99 7.31 -2.92
N LEU A 337 5.02 6.57 -2.35
CA LEU A 337 3.62 6.67 -2.78
C LEU A 337 3.04 8.06 -2.51
N MET A 338 3.31 8.63 -1.34
CA MET A 338 2.79 9.95 -0.95
C MET A 338 3.46 11.11 -1.69
N ASP A 339 4.63 10.91 -2.27
CA ASP A 339 5.37 11.89 -3.07
C ASP A 339 5.11 11.75 -4.57
N GLU A 340 4.34 10.72 -4.99
CA GLU A 340 3.94 10.55 -6.38
C GLU A 340 3.07 11.74 -6.82
N LYS A 341 3.22 12.15 -8.07
CA LYS A 341 2.49 13.33 -8.56
C LYS A 341 1.01 13.00 -8.73
N SER A 342 0.16 13.84 -8.13
CA SER A 342 -1.29 13.78 -8.37
C SER A 342 -1.62 14.03 -9.84
N GLU A 343 -2.75 13.52 -10.30
CA GLU A 343 -3.28 13.80 -11.63
C GLU A 343 -3.46 15.32 -11.81
N THR A 344 -2.86 15.88 -12.85
CA THR A 344 -3.00 17.29 -13.17
C THR A 344 -4.33 17.57 -13.90
N ASP A 345 -5.01 18.65 -13.52
CA ASP A 345 -6.23 19.11 -14.18
C ASP A 345 -6.23 20.64 -14.32
N ASP A 346 -5.76 21.13 -15.44
CA ASP A 346 -5.74 22.55 -15.78
C ASP A 346 -7.03 23.02 -16.51
N GLY A 347 -8.04 22.14 -16.58
CA GLY A 347 -9.32 22.41 -17.20
C GLY A 347 -10.09 23.52 -16.48
N TYR A 348 -10.77 24.35 -17.25
CA TYR A 348 -11.59 25.46 -16.74
C TYR A 348 -13.02 25.47 -17.33
N VAL A 349 -13.28 24.70 -18.38
CA VAL A 349 -14.62 24.47 -18.92
C VAL A 349 -15.36 23.47 -18.03
N ARG A 350 -16.60 23.80 -17.69
CA ARG A 350 -17.44 23.01 -16.77
C ARG A 350 -18.67 22.47 -17.46
N LEU A 351 -19.14 21.32 -17.03
CA LEU A 351 -20.42 20.74 -17.41
C LEU A 351 -21.51 21.27 -16.48
N VAL A 352 -22.58 21.85 -17.06
CA VAL A 352 -23.72 22.39 -16.32
C VAL A 352 -25.05 21.87 -16.89
N ASN A 353 -26.06 21.77 -16.01
CA ASN A 353 -27.43 21.55 -16.50
C ASN A 353 -27.92 22.82 -17.26
N ALA A 354 -28.62 22.63 -18.35
CA ALA A 354 -29.04 23.70 -19.22
C ALA A 354 -30.55 23.62 -19.57
N LYS A 355 -31.15 24.79 -19.75
CA LYS A 355 -32.45 24.95 -20.42
C LYS A 355 -32.18 25.58 -21.78
N ILE A 356 -32.76 24.99 -22.82
CA ILE A 356 -32.67 25.49 -24.21
C ILE A 356 -34.04 26.06 -24.54
N ASP A 357 -34.10 27.34 -24.91
CA ASP A 357 -35.32 27.99 -25.34
C ASP A 357 -35.67 27.67 -26.83
N GLU A 358 -36.84 28.08 -27.28
CA GLU A 358 -37.29 27.86 -28.66
C GLU A 358 -36.39 28.55 -29.71
N ASN A 359 -35.59 29.53 -29.29
CA ASN A 359 -34.65 30.25 -30.15
C ASN A 359 -33.25 29.64 -30.13
N GLY A 360 -33.04 28.55 -29.37
CA GLY A 360 -31.74 27.88 -29.23
C GLY A 360 -30.79 28.53 -28.22
N ASN A 361 -31.25 29.50 -27.41
CA ASN A 361 -30.41 30.09 -26.38
C ASN A 361 -30.29 29.13 -25.19
N ILE A 362 -29.06 28.94 -24.72
CA ILE A 362 -28.74 28.03 -23.64
C ILE A 362 -28.55 28.83 -22.36
N THR A 363 -29.31 28.47 -21.32
CA THR A 363 -29.20 29.08 -20.00
C THR A 363 -28.89 28.01 -18.94
N GLU A 364 -27.94 28.30 -18.05
CA GLU A 364 -27.57 27.43 -16.94
C GLU A 364 -28.71 27.36 -15.91
N THR A 365 -28.99 26.16 -15.38
CA THR A 365 -30.01 25.93 -14.37
C THR A 365 -29.47 24.95 -13.30
N PRO A 366 -29.86 25.10 -12.03
CA PRO A 366 -29.51 24.10 -11.00
C PRO A 366 -30.37 22.82 -11.11
N GLU A 367 -31.50 22.88 -11.83
CA GLU A 367 -32.42 21.76 -12.01
C GLU A 367 -31.88 20.74 -13.00
N HIS A 368 -32.11 19.46 -12.77
CA HIS A 368 -31.82 18.42 -13.76
C HIS A 368 -32.87 18.44 -14.87
N THR A 369 -32.47 18.88 -16.04
CA THR A 369 -33.37 19.06 -17.21
C THR A 369 -33.26 17.97 -18.26
N GLY A 370 -32.28 17.04 -18.12
CA GLY A 370 -31.92 16.09 -19.15
C GLY A 370 -31.07 16.70 -20.28
N HIS A 371 -30.84 18.01 -20.26
CA HIS A 371 -29.95 18.71 -21.18
C HIS A 371 -28.74 19.27 -20.45
N TRP A 372 -27.58 19.09 -21.07
CA TRP A 372 -26.32 19.57 -20.52
C TRP A 372 -25.64 20.52 -21.52
N ALA A 373 -24.82 21.44 -20.99
CA ALA A 373 -24.00 22.33 -21.78
C ALA A 373 -22.62 22.54 -21.19
N TRP A 374 -21.66 22.79 -22.03
CA TRP A 374 -20.32 23.22 -21.67
C TRP A 374 -20.33 24.73 -21.39
N LYS A 375 -20.05 25.12 -20.14
CA LYS A 375 -19.81 26.50 -19.75
C LYS A 375 -18.34 26.82 -19.99
N HIS A 376 -18.06 27.59 -21.02
CA HIS A 376 -16.70 27.93 -21.44
C HIS A 376 -16.39 29.40 -21.17
N PRO A 377 -15.72 29.73 -20.03
CA PRO A 377 -15.24 31.09 -19.80
C PRO A 377 -14.02 31.38 -20.67
N HIS A 378 -14.04 32.47 -21.42
CA HIS A 378 -12.92 32.93 -22.23
C HIS A 378 -12.00 33.82 -21.42
N LYS A 379 -10.75 33.38 -21.22
CA LYS A 379 -9.76 34.13 -20.40
C LYS A 379 -9.32 35.46 -21.01
N ALA A 380 -9.51 35.64 -22.33
CA ALA A 380 -9.05 36.81 -23.07
C ALA A 380 -9.95 38.05 -22.88
N ASP A 381 -11.26 37.87 -22.84
CA ASP A 381 -12.27 38.93 -22.82
C ASP A 381 -13.26 38.83 -21.66
N GLY A 382 -13.15 37.78 -20.82
CA GLY A 382 -14.03 37.53 -19.68
C GLY A 382 -15.44 37.07 -20.05
N THR A 383 -15.71 36.83 -21.35
CA THR A 383 -17.01 36.33 -21.80
C THR A 383 -17.21 34.86 -21.45
N VAL A 384 -18.48 34.43 -21.34
CA VAL A 384 -18.85 33.03 -21.11
C VAL A 384 -19.72 32.58 -22.27
N THR A 385 -19.32 31.50 -22.94
CA THR A 385 -20.15 30.85 -23.95
C THR A 385 -20.69 29.53 -23.42
N TYR A 386 -21.91 29.20 -23.81
CA TYR A 386 -22.53 27.91 -23.55
C TYR A 386 -22.62 27.13 -24.84
N THR A 387 -22.10 25.90 -24.87
CA THR A 387 -22.18 24.99 -26.00
C THR A 387 -22.98 23.77 -25.56
N GLU A 388 -24.05 23.45 -26.30
CA GLU A 388 -24.84 22.25 -26.01
C GLU A 388 -23.98 20.99 -26.07
N LEU A 389 -24.14 20.11 -25.12
CA LEU A 389 -23.47 18.82 -25.11
C LEU A 389 -24.18 17.87 -26.08
N LYS A 390 -23.60 17.64 -27.25
CA LYS A 390 -24.14 16.80 -28.31
C LYS A 390 -23.44 15.48 -28.50
N GLY A 391 -22.19 15.40 -28.07
CA GLY A 391 -21.39 14.20 -28.22
C GLY A 391 -20.59 14.14 -29.53
N ASP A 392 -20.22 15.29 -30.11
CA ASP A 392 -19.28 15.35 -31.22
C ASP A 392 -17.86 15.20 -30.73
N ILE A 393 -17.16 14.13 -31.14
CA ILE A 393 -15.76 13.88 -30.73
C ILE A 393 -14.89 13.80 -31.98
N THR A 394 -13.81 14.59 -31.97
CA THR A 394 -12.82 14.60 -33.06
C THR A 394 -11.41 14.43 -32.49
N MET A 395 -10.61 13.60 -33.14
CA MET A 395 -9.17 13.51 -32.95
C MET A 395 -8.48 13.92 -34.22
N THR A 396 -7.42 14.69 -34.13
CA THR A 396 -6.67 15.20 -35.28
C THR A 396 -5.18 15.01 -35.01
N ASP A 397 -4.53 14.26 -35.88
CA ASP A 397 -3.08 14.01 -35.92
C ASP A 397 -2.53 13.62 -34.52
N VAL A 398 -3.17 12.62 -33.87
CA VAL A 398 -2.84 12.22 -32.51
C VAL A 398 -1.78 11.14 -32.51
N ASP A 399 -0.62 11.46 -31.93
CA ASP A 399 0.43 10.53 -31.55
C ASP A 399 0.40 10.27 -30.05
N PHE A 400 0.58 9.01 -29.64
CA PHE A 400 0.59 8.66 -28.23
C PHE A 400 1.39 7.40 -27.94
N GLY A 401 2.14 7.42 -26.80
CA GLY A 401 2.82 6.27 -26.22
C GLY A 401 2.72 6.26 -24.68
N TYR A 402 2.52 5.08 -24.09
CA TYR A 402 2.52 4.94 -22.62
C TYR A 402 3.90 5.20 -22.01
N VAL A 403 4.95 5.03 -22.82
CA VAL A 403 6.36 5.36 -22.52
C VAL A 403 6.93 6.16 -23.67
N PRO A 404 7.79 7.17 -23.40
CA PRO A 404 8.30 8.08 -24.44
C PRO A 404 9.01 7.38 -25.60
N GLU A 405 9.62 6.21 -25.33
CA GLU A 405 10.43 5.49 -26.30
C GLU A 405 9.60 4.63 -27.27
N LYS A 406 8.29 4.47 -27.02
CA LYS A 406 7.45 3.57 -27.82
C LYS A 406 6.08 4.19 -28.05
N LEU A 407 5.86 4.71 -29.24
CA LEU A 407 4.52 5.11 -29.69
C LEU A 407 3.63 3.88 -29.89
N VAL A 408 2.37 4.04 -29.56
CA VAL A 408 1.28 3.05 -29.70
C VAL A 408 0.25 3.52 -30.71
N LEU A 409 0.02 4.83 -30.82
CA LEU A 409 -0.81 5.45 -31.85
C LEU A 409 0.06 6.36 -32.71
N HIS A 410 -0.21 6.34 -34.02
CA HIS A 410 0.51 7.08 -35.03
C HIS A 410 -0.48 7.85 -35.91
N ASP A 411 -0.42 9.18 -35.87
CA ASP A 411 -1.19 10.11 -36.74
C ASP A 411 -2.69 9.75 -36.78
N VAL A 412 -3.29 9.48 -35.61
CA VAL A 412 -4.69 9.05 -35.54
C VAL A 412 -5.62 10.22 -35.72
N THR A 413 -6.36 10.19 -36.86
CA THR A 413 -7.42 11.15 -37.16
C THR A 413 -8.77 10.43 -37.26
N LEU A 414 -9.73 10.84 -36.39
CA LEU A 414 -11.09 10.31 -36.36
C LEU A 414 -12.10 11.41 -36.06
N TYR A 415 -13.32 11.17 -36.44
CA TYR A 415 -14.48 12.02 -36.11
C TYR A 415 -15.71 11.14 -35.86
N ALA A 416 -16.44 11.47 -34.80
CA ALA A 416 -17.70 10.86 -34.40
C ALA A 416 -18.78 11.95 -34.30
N LYS A 417 -19.81 11.86 -35.12
CA LYS A 417 -20.94 12.78 -35.05
C LYS A 417 -21.92 12.42 -33.93
N PRO A 418 -22.70 13.38 -33.43
CA PRO A 418 -23.73 13.12 -32.43
C PRO A 418 -24.65 11.96 -32.82
N GLY A 419 -24.84 11.01 -31.88
CA GLY A 419 -25.70 9.84 -32.08
C GLY A 419 -25.11 8.73 -32.95
N GLN A 420 -23.89 8.87 -33.46
CA GLN A 420 -23.24 7.90 -34.34
C GLN A 420 -22.61 6.75 -33.56
N LYS A 421 -22.79 5.53 -34.02
CA LYS A 421 -22.14 4.32 -33.51
C LYS A 421 -20.88 4.01 -34.31
N ILE A 422 -19.72 4.03 -33.63
CA ILE A 422 -18.41 3.80 -34.24
C ILE A 422 -17.82 2.51 -33.68
N ALA A 423 -17.45 1.57 -34.55
CA ALA A 423 -16.78 0.33 -34.17
C ALA A 423 -15.29 0.41 -34.48
N PHE A 424 -14.46 0.08 -33.48
CA PHE A 424 -13.03 -0.16 -33.65
C PHE A 424 -12.78 -1.64 -33.88
N VAL A 425 -12.10 -1.99 -34.97
CA VAL A 425 -11.75 -3.35 -35.36
C VAL A 425 -10.24 -3.43 -35.60
N GLY A 426 -9.63 -4.55 -35.34
CA GLY A 426 -8.19 -4.78 -35.55
C GLY A 426 -7.61 -5.78 -34.57
N ALA A 427 -6.39 -6.24 -34.78
CA ALA A 427 -5.71 -7.20 -33.93
C ALA A 427 -5.51 -6.71 -32.50
N THR A 428 -5.26 -7.64 -31.58
CA THR A 428 -4.89 -7.31 -30.20
C THR A 428 -3.60 -6.47 -30.21
N GLY A 429 -3.61 -5.33 -29.49
CA GLY A 429 -2.47 -4.40 -29.48
C GLY A 429 -2.48 -3.36 -30.61
N ALA A 430 -3.47 -3.36 -31.52
CA ALA A 430 -3.57 -2.35 -32.59
C ALA A 430 -3.87 -0.93 -32.11
N GLY A 431 -4.14 -0.69 -30.82
CA GLY A 431 -4.39 0.65 -30.27
C GLY A 431 -5.84 0.96 -29.94
N LYS A 432 -6.80 0.04 -30.11
CA LYS A 432 -8.25 0.25 -29.87
C LYS A 432 -8.56 0.80 -28.48
N THR A 433 -8.12 0.12 -27.43
CA THR A 433 -8.31 0.53 -26.03
C THR A 433 -7.54 1.81 -25.71
N THR A 434 -6.44 2.08 -26.40
CA THR A 434 -5.66 3.32 -26.21
C THR A 434 -6.48 4.53 -26.68
N ILE A 435 -7.17 4.45 -27.81
CA ILE A 435 -8.07 5.54 -28.29
C ILE A 435 -9.14 5.85 -27.24
N THR A 436 -9.80 4.82 -26.69
CA THR A 436 -10.84 5.02 -25.67
C THR A 436 -10.28 5.59 -24.37
N ASN A 437 -9.07 5.19 -23.95
CA ASN A 437 -8.38 5.78 -22.80
C ASN A 437 -8.07 7.27 -23.00
N LEU A 438 -7.73 7.69 -24.21
CA LEU A 438 -7.47 9.09 -24.54
C LEU A 438 -8.77 9.92 -24.60
N ILE A 439 -9.87 9.37 -25.10
CA ILE A 439 -11.19 10.04 -25.08
C ILE A 439 -11.64 10.29 -23.63
N ASN A 440 -11.40 9.33 -22.71
CA ASN A 440 -11.66 9.49 -21.26
C ASN A 440 -10.64 10.40 -20.55
N ARG A 441 -9.59 10.81 -21.25
CA ARG A 441 -8.48 11.58 -20.70
C ARG A 441 -7.89 10.91 -19.44
N PHE A 442 -7.75 9.58 -19.49
CA PHE A 442 -6.98 8.83 -18.49
C PHE A 442 -5.48 9.07 -18.67
N TYR A 443 -5.10 9.43 -19.89
CA TYR A 443 -3.77 9.87 -20.29
C TYR A 443 -3.90 11.15 -21.09
N ASP A 444 -3.01 12.09 -20.87
CA ASP A 444 -2.92 13.31 -21.70
C ASP A 444 -2.03 13.00 -22.92
N ILE A 445 -2.36 13.59 -24.08
CA ILE A 445 -1.61 13.42 -25.33
C ILE A 445 -0.43 14.37 -25.39
N ASP A 446 0.64 13.93 -26.03
CA ASP A 446 1.85 14.73 -26.24
C ASP A 446 1.73 15.58 -27.53
N ASP A 447 1.12 15.03 -28.59
CA ASP A 447 0.92 15.71 -29.87
C ASP A 447 -0.49 15.46 -30.44
N GLY A 448 -0.94 16.35 -31.33
CA GLY A 448 -2.27 16.32 -31.89
C GLY A 448 -3.32 17.06 -31.06
N LYS A 449 -4.60 16.84 -31.37
CA LYS A 449 -5.75 17.50 -30.70
C LYS A 449 -6.95 16.56 -30.60
N ILE A 450 -7.54 16.51 -29.42
CA ILE A 450 -8.83 15.85 -29.18
C ILE A 450 -9.82 16.94 -28.80
N ARG A 451 -10.97 16.99 -29.49
CA ARG A 451 -12.05 17.94 -29.21
C ARG A 451 -13.33 17.20 -28.89
N TYR A 452 -14.09 17.78 -27.99
CA TYR A 452 -15.42 17.36 -27.62
C TYR A 452 -16.38 18.56 -27.80
N ASP A 453 -17.38 18.43 -28.66
CA ASP A 453 -18.25 19.52 -29.10
C ASP A 453 -17.43 20.77 -29.51
N ASN A 454 -16.39 20.54 -30.31
CA ASN A 454 -15.43 21.53 -30.79
C ASN A 454 -14.55 22.20 -29.70
N ILE A 455 -14.66 21.80 -28.46
CA ILE A 455 -13.81 22.25 -27.32
C ILE A 455 -12.65 21.27 -27.13
N ASN A 456 -11.41 21.77 -27.06
CA ASN A 456 -10.26 20.92 -26.75
C ASN A 456 -10.44 20.31 -25.37
N ILE A 457 -10.36 18.98 -25.25
CA ILE A 457 -10.57 18.24 -24.00
C ILE A 457 -9.62 18.68 -22.87
N ASN A 458 -8.44 19.20 -23.21
CA ASN A 458 -7.49 19.74 -22.22
C ASN A 458 -8.02 20.99 -21.50
N LYS A 459 -9.00 21.71 -22.09
CA LYS A 459 -9.67 22.85 -21.46
C LYS A 459 -10.84 22.43 -20.58
N ILE A 460 -11.37 21.22 -20.76
CA ILE A 460 -12.48 20.68 -19.96
C ILE A 460 -11.93 20.07 -18.68
N ARG A 461 -12.57 20.32 -17.54
CA ARG A 461 -12.18 19.69 -16.28
C ARG A 461 -12.37 18.17 -16.37
N LYS A 462 -11.38 17.41 -15.93
CA LYS A 462 -11.41 15.94 -16.00
C LYS A 462 -12.66 15.32 -15.35
N PRO A 463 -13.12 15.75 -14.15
CA PRO A 463 -14.35 15.23 -13.57
C PRO A 463 -15.59 15.51 -14.41
N ASP A 464 -15.67 16.71 -15.03
CA ASP A 464 -16.80 17.11 -15.88
C ASP A 464 -16.80 16.35 -17.22
N LEU A 465 -15.61 16.16 -17.80
CA LEU A 465 -15.43 15.32 -19.00
C LEU A 465 -15.88 13.88 -18.71
N ARG A 466 -15.35 13.25 -17.65
CA ARG A 466 -15.67 11.86 -17.30
C ARG A 466 -17.14 11.68 -16.91
N ARG A 467 -17.78 12.70 -16.33
CA ARG A 467 -19.22 12.67 -16.04
C ARG A 467 -20.08 12.64 -17.31
N SER A 468 -19.61 13.23 -18.41
CA SER A 468 -20.32 13.23 -19.70
C SER A 468 -20.13 11.93 -20.50
N LEU A 469 -19.24 11.04 -20.04
CA LEU A 469 -18.87 9.79 -20.69
C LEU A 469 -19.34 8.60 -19.84
N GLY A 470 -20.01 7.64 -20.45
CA GLY A 470 -20.28 6.33 -19.83
C GLY A 470 -19.32 5.28 -20.34
N ILE A 471 -18.84 4.42 -19.48
CA ILE A 471 -17.94 3.35 -19.86
C ILE A 471 -18.44 1.99 -19.34
N VAL A 472 -18.44 0.99 -20.22
CA VAL A 472 -18.64 -0.41 -19.86
C VAL A 472 -17.38 -1.16 -20.27
N LEU A 473 -16.61 -1.62 -19.27
CA LEU A 473 -15.33 -2.31 -19.48
C LEU A 473 -15.55 -3.82 -19.67
N GLN A 474 -14.60 -4.44 -20.35
CA GLN A 474 -14.51 -5.90 -20.50
C GLN A 474 -14.47 -6.59 -19.14
N ASP A 475 -13.56 -6.16 -18.26
CA ASP A 475 -13.45 -6.64 -16.90
C ASP A 475 -14.41 -5.87 -15.99
N THR A 476 -15.52 -6.51 -15.65
CA THR A 476 -16.53 -5.91 -14.78
C THR A 476 -16.12 -6.03 -13.32
N ASN A 477 -15.78 -4.90 -12.71
CA ASN A 477 -15.51 -4.82 -11.28
C ASN A 477 -16.76 -4.39 -10.51
N LEU A 478 -17.23 -5.26 -9.59
CA LEU A 478 -18.30 -4.97 -8.65
C LEU A 478 -17.72 -4.74 -7.25
N PHE A 479 -18.27 -3.74 -6.57
CA PHE A 479 -17.85 -3.40 -5.22
C PHE A 479 -18.62 -4.21 -4.18
N THR A 480 -18.03 -4.42 -3.03
CA THR A 480 -18.72 -4.99 -1.87
C THR A 480 -19.84 -4.05 -1.44
N GLY A 481 -21.07 -4.54 -1.44
CA GLY A 481 -22.29 -3.78 -1.20
C GLY A 481 -23.48 -4.49 -1.82
N THR A 482 -24.65 -3.87 -1.81
CA THR A 482 -25.84 -4.45 -2.43
C THR A 482 -25.78 -4.34 -3.96
N VAL A 483 -26.61 -5.11 -4.66
CA VAL A 483 -26.81 -4.94 -6.11
C VAL A 483 -27.27 -3.51 -6.42
N MET A 484 -28.18 -2.97 -5.60
CA MET A 484 -28.67 -1.59 -5.71
C MET A 484 -27.53 -0.57 -5.62
N ASP A 485 -26.61 -0.73 -4.63
CA ASP A 485 -25.45 0.16 -4.46
C ASP A 485 -24.52 0.11 -5.65
N ASN A 486 -24.34 -1.08 -6.25
CA ASN A 486 -23.50 -1.26 -7.42
C ASN A 486 -24.09 -0.60 -8.67
N ILE A 487 -25.40 -0.56 -8.85
CA ILE A 487 -26.07 0.19 -9.92
C ILE A 487 -25.98 1.69 -9.65
N ARG A 488 -26.34 2.12 -8.41
CA ARG A 488 -26.31 3.53 -7.97
C ARG A 488 -24.92 4.16 -8.03
N TYR A 489 -23.86 3.34 -8.09
CA TYR A 489 -22.49 3.84 -8.25
C TYR A 489 -22.29 4.71 -9.50
N GLY A 490 -23.11 4.51 -10.56
CA GLY A 490 -23.10 5.36 -11.74
C GLY A 490 -23.63 6.78 -11.51
N LYS A 491 -24.57 6.94 -10.55
CA LYS A 491 -25.18 8.21 -10.14
C LYS A 491 -25.55 8.09 -8.66
N LEU A 492 -24.71 8.63 -7.76
CA LEU A 492 -24.82 8.39 -6.31
C LEU A 492 -26.12 8.93 -5.68
N ASP A 493 -26.73 9.93 -6.28
CA ASP A 493 -28.01 10.54 -5.88
C ASP A 493 -29.22 9.94 -6.60
N ALA A 494 -29.04 8.85 -7.36
CA ALA A 494 -30.14 8.17 -8.04
C ALA A 494 -31.12 7.54 -7.04
N THR A 495 -32.41 7.69 -7.33
CA THR A 495 -33.49 7.03 -6.58
C THR A 495 -33.52 5.53 -6.88
N ASP A 496 -34.19 4.75 -6.03
CA ASP A 496 -34.38 3.31 -6.25
C ASP A 496 -35.11 3.05 -7.57
N ASP A 497 -36.11 3.87 -7.91
CA ASP A 497 -36.86 3.76 -9.15
C ASP A 497 -35.99 4.01 -10.39
N GLU A 498 -35.10 5.01 -10.35
CA GLU A 498 -34.11 5.25 -11.42
C GLU A 498 -33.17 4.06 -11.61
N CYS A 499 -32.69 3.49 -10.51
CA CYS A 499 -31.84 2.30 -10.54
C CYS A 499 -32.57 1.07 -11.11
N ILE A 500 -33.83 0.87 -10.72
CA ILE A 500 -34.68 -0.23 -11.21
C ILE A 500 -34.97 -0.01 -12.73
N HIS A 501 -35.24 1.22 -13.14
CA HIS A 501 -35.44 1.56 -14.55
C HIS A 501 -34.19 1.25 -15.37
N ALA A 502 -33.01 1.66 -14.90
CA ALA A 502 -31.72 1.35 -15.53
C ALA A 502 -31.47 -0.16 -15.61
N ALA A 503 -31.81 -0.91 -14.56
CA ALA A 503 -31.69 -2.36 -14.55
C ALA A 503 -32.64 -3.04 -15.56
N LYS A 504 -33.85 -2.51 -15.77
CA LYS A 504 -34.77 -2.98 -16.81
C LYS A 504 -34.23 -2.73 -18.20
N LEU A 505 -33.70 -1.54 -18.44
CA LEU A 505 -33.08 -1.17 -19.72
C LEU A 505 -31.87 -2.06 -20.04
N ALA A 506 -31.08 -2.42 -19.04
CA ALA A 506 -29.93 -3.29 -19.14
C ALA A 506 -30.29 -4.79 -19.17
N ASN A 507 -31.56 -5.20 -19.18
CA ASN A 507 -32.02 -6.58 -19.03
C ASN A 507 -31.53 -7.28 -17.75
N ALA A 508 -31.20 -6.52 -16.72
CA ALA A 508 -30.71 -7.03 -15.44
C ALA A 508 -31.84 -7.34 -14.43
N HIS A 509 -33.01 -6.70 -14.56
CA HIS A 509 -34.09 -6.74 -13.59
C HIS A 509 -34.57 -8.17 -13.27
N ASP A 510 -34.79 -8.99 -14.30
CA ASP A 510 -35.37 -10.32 -14.16
C ASP A 510 -34.47 -11.28 -13.36
N PHE A 511 -33.16 -11.23 -13.55
CA PHE A 511 -32.27 -12.06 -12.76
C PHE A 511 -32.08 -11.49 -11.34
N ILE A 512 -32.03 -10.17 -11.20
CA ILE A 512 -31.89 -9.51 -9.89
C ILE A 512 -33.05 -9.90 -8.97
N THR A 513 -34.28 -9.86 -9.46
CA THR A 513 -35.49 -10.20 -8.68
C THR A 513 -35.54 -11.67 -8.27
N ARG A 514 -34.78 -12.55 -8.91
CA ARG A 514 -34.63 -13.98 -8.56
C ARG A 514 -33.53 -14.25 -7.53
N LEU A 515 -32.71 -13.24 -7.21
CA LEU A 515 -31.75 -13.38 -6.12
C LEU A 515 -32.47 -13.42 -4.77
N PRO A 516 -31.89 -14.03 -3.73
CA PRO A 516 -32.57 -14.24 -2.43
C PRO A 516 -33.18 -12.96 -1.84
N ASP A 517 -32.44 -11.84 -1.90
CA ASP A 517 -32.85 -10.54 -1.39
C ASP A 517 -33.07 -9.50 -2.50
N GLY A 518 -33.21 -9.97 -3.77
CA GLY A 518 -33.39 -9.10 -4.92
C GLY A 518 -32.30 -8.03 -5.05
N TYR A 519 -32.69 -6.76 -5.14
CA TYR A 519 -31.76 -5.62 -5.22
C TYR A 519 -30.93 -5.41 -3.96
N ASN A 520 -31.36 -5.92 -2.81
CA ASN A 520 -30.65 -5.85 -1.53
C ASN A 520 -29.66 -7.00 -1.33
N THR A 521 -29.53 -7.92 -2.30
CA THR A 521 -28.57 -9.01 -2.24
C THR A 521 -27.17 -8.45 -2.11
N MET A 522 -26.43 -8.88 -1.07
CA MET A 522 -25.05 -8.47 -0.80
C MET A 522 -24.08 -9.17 -1.76
N LEU A 523 -23.26 -8.37 -2.41
CA LEU A 523 -22.17 -8.83 -3.28
C LEU A 523 -20.84 -8.67 -2.53
N THR A 524 -20.00 -9.69 -2.65
CA THR A 524 -18.64 -9.71 -2.08
C THR A 524 -17.67 -10.28 -3.12
N GLY A 525 -16.36 -10.06 -2.93
CA GLY A 525 -15.35 -10.68 -3.78
C GLY A 525 -15.56 -10.42 -5.29
N ASN A 526 -15.80 -9.17 -5.67
CA ASN A 526 -16.06 -8.79 -7.07
C ASN A 526 -17.30 -9.48 -7.68
N GLY A 527 -18.33 -9.76 -6.86
CA GLY A 527 -19.53 -10.46 -7.33
C GLY A 527 -19.28 -11.93 -7.70
N ALA A 528 -18.40 -12.61 -6.97
CA ALA A 528 -18.02 -14.00 -7.26
C ALA A 528 -19.20 -14.99 -7.27
N SER A 529 -20.32 -14.65 -6.62
CA SER A 529 -21.57 -15.42 -6.63
C SER A 529 -22.38 -15.29 -7.92
N LEU A 530 -22.04 -14.34 -8.78
CA LEU A 530 -22.72 -14.05 -10.04
C LEU A 530 -21.95 -14.62 -11.23
N SER A 531 -22.67 -15.01 -12.29
CA SER A 531 -22.03 -15.35 -13.56
C SER A 531 -21.39 -14.10 -14.21
N GLN A 532 -20.45 -14.29 -15.13
CA GLN A 532 -19.82 -13.17 -15.83
C GLN A 532 -20.85 -12.29 -16.56
N GLY A 533 -21.82 -12.89 -17.23
CA GLY A 533 -22.89 -12.13 -17.91
C GLY A 533 -23.76 -11.35 -16.94
N GLN A 534 -24.11 -11.92 -15.78
CA GLN A 534 -24.86 -11.19 -14.74
C GLN A 534 -24.08 -9.97 -14.22
N ARG A 535 -22.78 -10.12 -13.99
CA ARG A 535 -21.92 -8.98 -13.61
C ARG A 535 -21.91 -7.90 -14.70
N GLN A 536 -21.84 -8.31 -15.96
CA GLN A 536 -21.86 -7.38 -17.10
C GLN A 536 -23.20 -6.63 -17.22
N LEU A 537 -24.33 -7.31 -17.02
CA LEU A 537 -25.66 -6.66 -16.98
C LEU A 537 -25.75 -5.60 -15.86
N ILE A 538 -25.15 -5.84 -14.69
CA ILE A 538 -25.08 -4.84 -13.61
C ILE A 538 -24.18 -3.66 -14.04
N ALA A 539 -23.06 -3.91 -14.73
CA ALA A 539 -22.20 -2.85 -15.22
C ALA A 539 -22.89 -1.98 -16.30
N ILE A 540 -23.69 -2.60 -17.19
CA ILE A 540 -24.54 -1.89 -18.16
C ILE A 540 -25.58 -1.04 -17.42
N ALA A 541 -26.26 -1.58 -16.38
CA ALA A 541 -27.21 -0.85 -15.57
C ALA A 541 -26.55 0.34 -14.83
N ARG A 542 -25.32 0.16 -14.35
CA ARG A 542 -24.50 1.24 -13.75
C ARG A 542 -24.24 2.38 -14.75
N ALA A 543 -23.92 2.05 -15.99
CA ALA A 543 -23.73 3.03 -17.05
C ALA A 543 -25.07 3.68 -17.48
N ALA A 544 -26.17 2.91 -17.48
CA ALA A 544 -27.51 3.39 -17.85
C ALA A 544 -28.05 4.41 -16.85
N VAL A 545 -27.84 4.24 -15.55
CA VAL A 545 -28.34 5.17 -14.51
C VAL A 545 -27.63 6.53 -14.57
N ALA A 546 -26.39 6.57 -15.07
CA ALA A 546 -25.62 7.81 -15.27
C ALA A 546 -26.14 8.63 -16.46
N ASP A 547 -26.83 7.98 -17.41
CA ASP A 547 -27.44 8.57 -18.62
C ASP A 547 -26.52 9.52 -19.43
N PRO A 548 -25.28 9.13 -19.76
CA PRO A 548 -24.35 9.99 -20.46
C PRO A 548 -24.65 10.06 -21.95
N PRO A 549 -24.37 11.19 -22.64
CA PRO A 549 -24.61 11.36 -24.09
C PRO A 549 -23.59 10.61 -24.95
N VAL A 550 -22.44 10.24 -24.40
CA VAL A 550 -21.40 9.46 -25.08
C VAL A 550 -21.12 8.20 -24.33
N MET A 551 -21.05 7.07 -25.02
CA MET A 551 -20.78 5.75 -24.48
C MET A 551 -19.50 5.17 -25.05
N ILE A 552 -18.75 4.49 -24.20
CA ILE A 552 -17.58 3.69 -24.56
C ILE A 552 -17.83 2.27 -24.09
N LEU A 553 -17.89 1.33 -25.03
CA LEU A 553 -18.20 -0.07 -24.76
C LEU A 553 -17.03 -0.93 -25.19
N ASP A 554 -16.48 -1.71 -24.25
CA ASP A 554 -15.48 -2.73 -24.54
C ASP A 554 -16.15 -4.10 -24.48
N GLU A 555 -16.37 -4.68 -25.70
CA GLU A 555 -17.15 -5.89 -25.88
C GLU A 555 -16.28 -7.15 -25.81
N ALA A 556 -16.18 -7.77 -24.64
CA ALA A 556 -15.61 -9.12 -24.55
C ALA A 556 -16.60 -10.06 -23.88
N THR A 557 -17.23 -10.89 -24.68
CA THR A 557 -18.26 -11.83 -24.25
C THR A 557 -17.83 -13.30 -24.45
N SER A 558 -16.54 -13.57 -24.64
CA SER A 558 -15.99 -14.88 -25.01
C SER A 558 -16.26 -16.03 -24.02
N SER A 559 -16.81 -15.74 -22.83
CA SER A 559 -17.02 -16.75 -21.77
C SER A 559 -18.44 -16.74 -21.19
N ILE A 560 -19.42 -16.24 -21.95
CA ILE A 560 -20.81 -16.09 -21.51
C ILE A 560 -21.68 -17.12 -22.28
N ASP A 561 -22.64 -17.75 -21.60
CA ASP A 561 -23.62 -18.62 -22.25
C ASP A 561 -24.49 -17.86 -23.25
N THR A 562 -24.91 -18.51 -24.34
CA THR A 562 -25.61 -17.90 -25.48
C THR A 562 -26.87 -17.14 -25.10
N ARG A 563 -27.61 -17.60 -24.04
CA ARG A 563 -28.83 -16.93 -23.60
C ARG A 563 -28.54 -15.60 -22.91
N THR A 564 -27.61 -15.61 -21.95
CA THR A 564 -27.19 -14.41 -21.22
C THR A 564 -26.46 -13.44 -22.13
N GLU A 565 -25.72 -13.95 -23.10
CA GLU A 565 -25.08 -13.18 -24.15
C GLU A 565 -26.06 -12.31 -24.94
N LYS A 566 -27.18 -12.91 -25.37
CA LYS A 566 -28.25 -12.16 -26.06
C LYS A 566 -28.81 -11.05 -25.17
N LEU A 567 -29.04 -11.31 -23.88
CA LEU A 567 -29.52 -10.30 -22.94
C LEU A 567 -28.52 -9.14 -22.78
N VAL A 568 -27.24 -9.44 -22.72
CA VAL A 568 -26.15 -8.44 -22.65
C VAL A 568 -26.16 -7.60 -23.93
N GLN A 569 -26.25 -8.24 -25.12
CA GLN A 569 -26.28 -7.55 -26.40
C GLN A 569 -27.51 -6.64 -26.51
N ASP A 570 -28.71 -7.16 -26.21
CA ASP A 570 -29.95 -6.38 -26.25
C ASP A 570 -29.88 -5.16 -25.26
N GLY A 571 -29.27 -5.36 -24.07
CA GLY A 571 -29.05 -4.30 -23.10
C GLY A 571 -28.04 -3.24 -23.58
N MET A 572 -26.96 -3.66 -24.24
CA MET A 572 -26.01 -2.76 -24.87
C MET A 572 -26.65 -1.96 -26.00
N ASP A 573 -27.42 -2.62 -26.89
CA ASP A 573 -28.11 -1.95 -28.01
C ASP A 573 -29.12 -0.93 -27.50
N ALA A 574 -29.86 -1.25 -26.43
CA ALA A 574 -30.77 -0.30 -25.78
C ALA A 574 -30.03 0.92 -25.22
N LEU A 575 -28.85 0.68 -24.59
CA LEU A 575 -28.02 1.73 -24.03
C LEU A 575 -27.39 2.64 -25.10
N MET A 576 -27.06 2.11 -26.27
CA MET A 576 -26.43 2.86 -27.36
C MET A 576 -27.42 3.78 -28.07
N LYS A 577 -28.72 3.50 -28.04
CA LYS A 577 -29.73 4.19 -28.82
C LYS A 577 -29.77 5.70 -28.52
N GLY A 578 -29.58 6.52 -29.56
CA GLY A 578 -29.62 7.98 -29.47
C GLY A 578 -28.36 8.62 -28.90
N ARG A 579 -27.29 7.87 -28.69
CA ARG A 579 -26.02 8.34 -28.11
C ARG A 579 -24.86 8.13 -29.05
N THR A 580 -23.87 9.01 -28.98
CA THR A 580 -22.59 8.76 -29.65
C THR A 580 -21.88 7.61 -28.95
N THR A 581 -21.54 6.56 -29.68
CA THR A 581 -21.03 5.35 -29.09
C THR A 581 -19.75 4.89 -29.78
N PHE A 582 -18.71 4.62 -28.96
CA PHE A 582 -17.50 3.96 -29.39
C PHE A 582 -17.51 2.52 -28.88
N VAL A 583 -17.41 1.57 -29.80
CA VAL A 583 -17.43 0.14 -29.46
C VAL A 583 -16.10 -0.49 -29.86
N ILE A 584 -15.39 -1.08 -28.89
CA ILE A 584 -14.29 -2.00 -29.21
C ILE A 584 -14.95 -3.35 -29.49
N ALA A 585 -15.13 -3.64 -30.77
CA ALA A 585 -15.93 -4.78 -31.17
C ALA A 585 -15.08 -6.05 -31.34
N HIS A 586 -15.48 -7.10 -30.64
CA HIS A 586 -14.97 -8.46 -30.79
C HIS A 586 -15.96 -9.37 -31.52
N ARG A 587 -17.13 -8.79 -31.95
CA ARG A 587 -18.20 -9.53 -32.62
C ARG A 587 -18.56 -8.90 -33.93
N LEU A 588 -18.74 -9.75 -34.90
CA LEU A 588 -19.09 -9.35 -36.26
C LEU A 588 -20.45 -8.65 -36.32
N SER A 589 -21.45 -9.14 -35.55
CA SER A 589 -22.80 -8.54 -35.49
C SER A 589 -22.80 -7.09 -35.01
N THR A 590 -22.00 -6.78 -33.99
CA THR A 590 -21.88 -5.41 -33.45
C THR A 590 -21.21 -4.48 -34.47
N VAL A 591 -20.19 -5.00 -35.18
CA VAL A 591 -19.46 -4.27 -36.22
C VAL A 591 -20.38 -3.93 -37.40
N MET A 592 -21.12 -4.93 -37.90
CA MET A 592 -21.99 -4.75 -39.10
C MET A 592 -23.07 -3.69 -38.91
N ASN A 593 -23.61 -3.57 -37.69
CA ASN A 593 -24.66 -2.61 -37.35
C ASN A 593 -24.11 -1.25 -36.87
N SER A 594 -22.85 -0.94 -37.17
CA SER A 594 -22.25 0.36 -36.82
C SER A 594 -22.30 1.33 -37.98
N ASP A 595 -22.55 2.63 -37.69
CA ASP A 595 -22.62 3.69 -38.70
C ASP A 595 -21.25 3.97 -39.32
N CYS A 596 -20.18 3.67 -38.60
CA CYS A 596 -18.82 3.80 -39.09
C CYS A 596 -17.93 2.73 -38.45
N ILE A 597 -17.17 2.03 -39.25
CA ILE A 597 -16.17 1.06 -38.84
C ILE A 597 -14.81 1.67 -39.11
N MET A 598 -13.92 1.60 -38.11
CA MET A 598 -12.53 2.03 -38.20
C MET A 598 -11.64 0.83 -37.98
N VAL A 599 -10.86 0.46 -38.98
CA VAL A 599 -9.90 -0.64 -38.92
C VAL A 599 -8.57 -0.08 -38.48
N LEU A 600 -8.08 -0.58 -37.37
CA LEU A 600 -6.77 -0.22 -36.78
C LEU A 600 -5.75 -1.31 -37.07
N ASP A 601 -4.58 -0.88 -37.53
CA ASP A 601 -3.42 -1.74 -37.63
C ASP A 601 -2.17 -0.97 -37.21
N HIS A 602 -1.34 -1.59 -36.36
CA HIS A 602 -0.10 -1.00 -35.83
C HIS A 602 -0.21 0.46 -35.37
N GLY A 603 -1.33 0.81 -34.71
CA GLY A 603 -1.55 2.14 -34.14
C GLY A 603 -2.09 3.19 -35.09
N SER A 604 -2.38 2.85 -36.35
CA SER A 604 -2.96 3.75 -37.36
C SER A 604 -4.33 3.28 -37.83
N ILE A 605 -5.19 4.21 -38.22
CA ILE A 605 -6.48 3.88 -38.89
C ILE A 605 -6.19 3.67 -40.36
N ILE A 606 -6.32 2.42 -40.83
CA ILE A 606 -5.99 2.02 -42.21
C ILE A 606 -7.22 2.02 -43.15
N GLU A 607 -8.40 1.75 -42.57
CA GLU A 607 -9.67 1.74 -43.34
C GLU A 607 -10.77 2.39 -42.51
N ARG A 608 -11.71 3.04 -43.18
CA ARG A 608 -12.87 3.69 -42.59
C ARG A 608 -14.06 3.68 -43.56
N GLY A 609 -15.23 3.28 -43.08
CA GLY A 609 -16.45 3.26 -43.89
C GLY A 609 -17.58 2.51 -43.18
N THR A 610 -18.69 2.32 -43.90
CA THR A 610 -19.77 1.43 -43.49
C THR A 610 -19.38 -0.03 -43.78
N HIS A 611 -20.14 -0.98 -43.24
CA HIS A 611 -19.94 -2.40 -43.55
C HIS A 611 -19.93 -2.67 -45.08
N GLU A 612 -20.90 -2.09 -45.80
CA GLU A 612 -21.03 -2.28 -47.24
C GLU A 612 -19.83 -1.69 -48.00
N ASP A 613 -19.41 -0.48 -47.64
CA ASP A 613 -18.27 0.19 -48.26
C ASP A 613 -16.99 -0.63 -48.11
N LEU A 614 -16.72 -1.12 -46.89
CA LEU A 614 -15.48 -1.85 -46.58
C LEU A 614 -15.48 -3.26 -47.20
N ILE A 615 -16.64 -3.92 -47.31
CA ILE A 615 -16.76 -5.19 -48.03
C ILE A 615 -16.49 -5.00 -49.54
N ALA A 616 -16.98 -3.89 -50.13
CA ALA A 616 -16.75 -3.58 -51.52
C ALA A 616 -15.27 -3.25 -51.84
N GLN A 617 -14.54 -2.67 -50.88
CA GLN A 617 -13.12 -2.34 -51.00
C GLN A 617 -12.22 -3.59 -51.00
N LYS A 618 -12.69 -4.72 -50.44
CA LYS A 618 -11.95 -6.00 -50.31
C LYS A 618 -10.59 -5.85 -49.62
N GLY A 619 -10.51 -4.91 -48.67
CA GLY A 619 -9.32 -4.62 -47.89
C GLY A 619 -9.15 -5.53 -46.64
N THR A 620 -8.48 -5.01 -45.60
CA THR A 620 -8.25 -5.72 -44.35
C THR A 620 -9.53 -6.09 -43.62
N TYR A 621 -10.55 -5.18 -43.64
CA TYR A 621 -11.86 -5.49 -43.07
C TYR A 621 -12.54 -6.69 -43.78
N TYR A 622 -12.46 -6.76 -45.10
CA TYR A 622 -13.02 -7.90 -45.85
C TYR A 622 -12.33 -9.20 -45.47
N GLN A 623 -11.01 -9.21 -45.28
CA GLN A 623 -10.24 -10.38 -44.86
C GLN A 623 -10.64 -10.83 -43.45
N LEU A 624 -10.79 -9.89 -42.49
CA LEU A 624 -11.28 -10.17 -41.15
C LEU A 624 -12.71 -10.73 -41.17
N TYR A 625 -13.58 -10.18 -42.01
CA TYR A 625 -14.96 -10.62 -42.16
C TYR A 625 -15.09 -12.02 -42.74
N THR A 626 -14.29 -12.37 -43.75
CA THR A 626 -14.32 -13.68 -44.41
C THR A 626 -13.57 -14.78 -43.68
N GLY A 627 -12.96 -14.48 -42.56
CA GLY A 627 -12.15 -15.43 -41.78
C GLY A 627 -10.79 -15.75 -42.41
N ALA A 628 -10.34 -14.95 -43.39
CA ALA A 628 -9.00 -15.06 -43.96
C ALA A 628 -7.90 -14.56 -42.99
N PHE A 629 -8.31 -13.76 -41.97
CA PHE A 629 -7.51 -13.41 -40.77
C PHE A 629 -8.33 -13.70 -39.52
N GLU A 630 -7.77 -14.44 -38.56
CA GLU A 630 -8.39 -14.61 -37.24
C GLU A 630 -8.20 -13.32 -36.43
N LEU A 631 -9.29 -12.87 -35.79
CA LEU A 631 -9.24 -11.87 -34.72
C LEU A 631 -8.69 -12.57 -33.46
N GLU A 632 -7.37 -12.72 -33.33
CA GLU A 632 -6.75 -13.18 -32.09
C GLU A 632 -6.76 -12.09 -31.01
#